data_6e700638d12e193b8e7fa9d88c7dbfa4
#
_entry.id   6e700638d12e193b8e7fa9d88c7dbfa4
#
_cell.length_a   1.000
_cell.length_b   1.000
_cell.length_c   1.000
_cell.angle_alpha   90.00
_cell.angle_beta   90.00
_cell.angle_gamma   90.00
#
_symmetry.space_group_name_H-M   'P 1'
#
loop_
_entity.id
_entity.type
_entity.pdbx_description
1 polymer ?
#
loop_
_entity_poly.entity_id
_entity_poly.type
_entity_poly.pdbx_seq_one_letter_code
_entity_poly.pdbx_strand_id
1 'polypeptide(L)'
;MNATSIGVDLSKSVFQVSFANAAGRIVERKRLSRQQYERFLVQQPAAAIVMEACATAHHWAHTAREHGHDPCLLHAQYVRPYVRRNKTDAADADALLRARRDPDLKPVPIKSLDQQALQGLHRIRQQWVTTRTQRINLARGLLAEFGISLPAGAAGIVRRLHETVDGVPPPLIAALAPILDEIKAIEDHLKQLDRQLTEIAKTDPDMQRLMTIPGVGVIIATAMVASVADIHSFARARQFAAWLGLTPREHSSGQMRHLGNISKRGDGYLRIMLTHGARSALLLAHRQANKGEHTLTSLQQWVLELERRTHHNKAAIALANKMARIIRVTSTRAQDYSAR
;
A
#
# COMPACT_ATOMS: atom_id res chain seq x y z
N MET A 1 19.12 -36.63 8.70
CA MET A 1 18.28 -35.86 9.67
C MET A 1 17.26 -35.12 8.88
N ASN A 2 15.94 -35.38 9.08
CA ASN A 2 14.92 -34.71 8.30
C ASN A 2 14.80 -33.25 8.74
N ALA A 3 15.06 -32.30 7.82
CA ALA A 3 14.80 -30.90 8.05
C ALA A 3 13.28 -30.70 8.07
N THR A 4 12.76 -30.02 9.10
CA THR A 4 11.33 -29.74 9.26
C THR A 4 10.99 -28.32 8.86
N SER A 5 11.98 -27.42 8.81
CA SER A 5 11.82 -26.03 8.45
C SER A 5 13.00 -25.54 7.62
N ILE A 6 12.72 -24.76 6.60
CA ILE A 6 13.69 -24.24 5.63
C ILE A 6 13.53 -22.74 5.52
N GLY A 7 14.58 -21.99 5.89
CA GLY A 7 14.65 -20.54 5.72
C GLY A 7 15.28 -20.20 4.37
N VAL A 8 14.65 -19.32 3.62
CA VAL A 8 15.11 -18.94 2.29
C VAL A 8 15.22 -17.43 2.18
N ASP A 9 16.44 -16.93 2.02
CA ASP A 9 16.69 -15.56 1.65
C ASP A 9 16.64 -15.43 0.12
N LEU A 10 15.63 -14.69 -0.36
CA LEU A 10 15.31 -14.53 -1.77
C LEU A 10 16.12 -13.37 -2.38
N SER A 11 16.88 -13.67 -3.42
CA SER A 11 17.59 -12.67 -4.20
C SER A 11 17.18 -12.70 -5.68
N LYS A 12 17.87 -11.93 -6.53
CA LYS A 12 17.58 -11.94 -7.98
C LYS A 12 18.02 -13.23 -8.66
N SER A 13 19.15 -13.80 -8.27
CA SER A 13 19.80 -14.90 -9.01
C SER A 13 20.19 -16.09 -8.14
N VAL A 14 20.61 -15.86 -6.90
CA VAL A 14 21.12 -16.92 -6.02
C VAL A 14 20.42 -16.85 -4.68
N PHE A 15 19.72 -17.90 -4.29
CA PHE A 15 19.00 -18.01 -3.02
C PHE A 15 19.89 -18.68 -1.98
N GLN A 16 19.89 -18.13 -0.77
CA GLN A 16 20.53 -18.76 0.37
C GLN A 16 19.48 -19.54 1.14
N VAL A 17 19.72 -20.83 1.31
CA VAL A 17 18.79 -21.76 1.95
C VAL A 17 19.43 -22.35 3.21
N SER A 18 18.77 -22.23 4.33
CA SER A 18 19.17 -22.79 5.63
C SER A 18 18.14 -23.83 6.08
N PHE A 19 18.62 -24.96 6.54
CA PHE A 19 17.79 -26.08 7.00
C PHE A 19 17.85 -26.19 8.51
N ALA A 20 16.69 -26.31 9.16
CA ALA A 20 16.60 -26.56 10.60
C ALA A 20 15.90 -27.88 10.89
N ASN A 21 16.37 -28.58 11.90
CA ASN A 21 15.70 -29.76 12.47
C ASN A 21 14.53 -29.35 13.40
N ALA A 22 13.77 -30.28 13.90
CA ALA A 22 12.65 -30.06 14.81
C ALA A 22 13.02 -29.24 16.08
N ALA A 23 14.27 -29.38 16.58
CA ALA A 23 14.77 -28.57 17.68
C ALA A 23 15.16 -27.13 17.29
N GLY A 24 15.08 -26.79 15.98
CA GLY A 24 15.43 -25.47 15.43
C GLY A 24 16.94 -25.24 15.31
N ARG A 25 17.75 -26.28 15.37
CA ARG A 25 19.18 -26.17 15.08
C ARG A 25 19.41 -26.19 13.58
N ILE A 26 20.24 -25.29 13.10
CA ILE A 26 20.65 -25.26 11.68
C ILE A 26 21.56 -26.47 11.44
N VAL A 27 21.14 -27.32 10.51
CA VAL A 27 21.85 -28.56 10.17
C VAL A 27 22.58 -28.50 8.84
N GLU A 28 22.12 -27.68 7.93
CA GLU A 28 22.72 -27.54 6.60
C GLU A 28 22.46 -26.14 6.03
N ARG A 29 23.30 -25.67 5.10
CA ARG A 29 23.11 -24.47 4.29
C ARG A 29 23.47 -24.76 2.85
N LYS A 30 22.68 -24.22 1.90
CA LYS A 30 22.92 -24.32 0.45
C LYS A 30 22.82 -22.98 -0.21
N ARG A 31 23.54 -22.79 -1.30
CA ARG A 31 23.35 -21.71 -2.24
C ARG A 31 22.79 -22.32 -3.53
N LEU A 32 21.62 -21.84 -3.94
CA LEU A 32 20.92 -22.38 -5.09
C LEU A 32 20.66 -21.26 -6.10
N SER A 33 20.92 -21.53 -7.37
CA SER A 33 20.39 -20.66 -8.40
C SER A 33 18.87 -20.78 -8.46
N ARG A 34 18.20 -19.85 -9.15
CA ARG A 34 16.73 -19.87 -9.32
C ARG A 34 16.22 -21.21 -9.84
N GLN A 35 16.83 -21.75 -10.89
CA GLN A 35 16.46 -23.06 -11.45
C GLN A 35 16.74 -24.23 -10.50
N GLN A 36 17.84 -24.15 -9.74
CA GLN A 36 18.15 -25.18 -8.74
C GLN A 36 17.14 -25.14 -7.59
N TYR A 37 16.66 -23.96 -7.22
CA TYR A 37 15.66 -23.82 -6.16
C TYR A 37 14.29 -24.36 -6.60
N GLU A 38 13.89 -24.17 -7.85
CA GLU A 38 12.67 -24.79 -8.40
C GLU A 38 12.74 -26.32 -8.34
N ARG A 39 13.85 -26.91 -8.82
CA ARG A 39 14.08 -28.38 -8.74
C ARG A 39 14.13 -28.86 -7.30
N PHE A 40 14.73 -28.08 -6.43
CA PHE A 40 14.80 -28.37 -5.01
C PHE A 40 13.39 -28.47 -4.38
N LEU A 41 12.48 -27.54 -4.66
CA LEU A 41 11.11 -27.58 -4.16
C LEU A 41 10.36 -28.85 -4.61
N VAL A 42 10.60 -29.32 -5.84
CA VAL A 42 10.01 -30.56 -6.34
C VAL A 42 10.53 -31.81 -5.62
N GLN A 43 11.83 -31.84 -5.29
CA GLN A 43 12.50 -33.02 -4.74
C GLN A 43 12.48 -33.09 -3.21
N GLN A 44 12.29 -31.94 -2.55
CA GLN A 44 12.33 -31.84 -1.10
C GLN A 44 11.05 -32.40 -0.49
N PRO A 45 11.11 -33.27 0.54
CA PRO A 45 9.95 -33.64 1.33
C PRO A 45 9.22 -32.42 1.89
N ALA A 46 7.90 -32.54 2.06
CA ALA A 46 7.07 -31.46 2.59
C ALA A 46 7.68 -30.83 3.86
N ALA A 47 7.84 -29.51 3.84
CA ALA A 47 8.48 -28.75 4.91
C ALA A 47 7.88 -27.34 5.02
N ALA A 48 8.06 -26.71 6.18
CA ALA A 48 7.75 -25.29 6.34
C ALA A 48 8.82 -24.45 5.64
N ILE A 49 8.44 -23.66 4.62
CA ILE A 49 9.33 -22.77 3.86
C ILE A 49 9.15 -21.34 4.37
N VAL A 50 10.16 -20.81 5.05
CA VAL A 50 10.11 -19.48 5.66
C VAL A 50 10.88 -18.49 4.80
N MET A 51 10.23 -17.41 4.37
CA MET A 51 10.80 -16.39 3.49
C MET A 51 10.50 -14.99 4.02
N GLU A 52 11.34 -14.03 3.67
CA GLU A 52 11.01 -12.63 3.88
C GLU A 52 9.93 -12.17 2.89
N ALA A 53 8.97 -11.35 3.36
CA ALA A 53 7.95 -10.73 2.51
C ALA A 53 8.55 -9.60 1.65
N CYS A 54 9.37 -9.97 0.67
CA CYS A 54 10.03 -9.08 -0.29
C CYS A 54 9.43 -9.21 -1.70
N ALA A 55 10.07 -8.59 -2.69
CA ALA A 55 9.75 -8.81 -4.10
C ALA A 55 9.91 -10.30 -4.45
N THR A 56 8.97 -10.87 -5.22
CA THR A 56 8.90 -12.29 -5.62
C THR A 56 8.47 -13.28 -4.52
N ALA A 57 8.38 -12.89 -3.25
CA ALA A 57 8.04 -13.81 -2.16
C ALA A 57 6.66 -14.49 -2.36
N HIS A 58 5.67 -13.76 -2.86
CA HIS A 58 4.35 -14.36 -3.15
C HIS A 58 4.42 -15.41 -4.25
N HIS A 59 5.20 -15.17 -5.32
CA HIS A 59 5.43 -16.17 -6.37
C HIS A 59 6.02 -17.45 -5.78
N TRP A 60 7.12 -17.34 -5.02
CA TRP A 60 7.76 -18.49 -4.40
C TRP A 60 6.90 -19.19 -3.35
N ALA A 61 6.02 -18.45 -2.69
CA ALA A 61 5.04 -19.04 -1.78
C ALA A 61 3.98 -19.85 -2.52
N HIS A 62 3.52 -19.41 -3.68
CA HIS A 62 2.62 -20.19 -4.54
C HIS A 62 3.32 -21.44 -5.04
N THR A 63 4.52 -21.31 -5.63
CA THR A 63 5.30 -22.45 -6.12
C THR A 63 5.56 -23.47 -4.99
N ALA A 64 5.92 -23.02 -3.79
CA ALA A 64 6.11 -23.92 -2.66
C ALA A 64 4.81 -24.69 -2.28
N ARG A 65 3.65 -24.04 -2.31
CA ARG A 65 2.35 -24.69 -2.07
C ARG A 65 1.99 -25.72 -3.13
N GLU A 66 2.26 -25.42 -4.40
CA GLU A 66 2.03 -26.34 -5.51
C GLU A 66 2.82 -27.65 -5.36
N HIS A 67 3.97 -27.59 -4.70
CA HIS A 67 4.81 -28.75 -4.38
C HIS A 67 4.60 -29.31 -2.97
N GLY A 68 3.50 -28.96 -2.29
CA GLY A 68 3.11 -29.56 -1.01
C GLY A 68 3.82 -29.00 0.23
N HIS A 69 4.58 -27.89 0.09
CA HIS A 69 5.21 -27.23 1.24
C HIS A 69 4.24 -26.26 1.94
N ASP A 70 4.57 -25.88 3.18
CA ASP A 70 3.87 -24.84 3.97
C ASP A 70 4.67 -23.53 3.96
N PRO A 71 4.38 -22.59 3.03
CA PRO A 71 5.09 -21.31 2.96
C PRO A 71 4.63 -20.33 4.04
N CYS A 72 5.60 -19.70 4.69
CA CYS A 72 5.43 -18.69 5.72
C CYS A 72 6.22 -17.43 5.31
N LEU A 73 5.53 -16.31 5.11
CA LEU A 73 6.15 -15.02 4.83
C LEU A 73 6.28 -14.21 6.11
N LEU A 74 7.46 -13.66 6.38
CA LEU A 74 7.72 -12.80 7.53
C LEU A 74 8.11 -11.39 7.08
N HIS A 75 7.64 -10.38 7.79
CA HIS A 75 7.97 -8.99 7.45
C HIS A 75 9.43 -8.68 7.82
N ALA A 76 10.20 -8.12 6.88
CA ALA A 76 11.62 -7.79 7.04
C ALA A 76 11.98 -7.07 8.35
N GLN A 77 11.17 -6.08 8.73
CA GLN A 77 11.39 -5.30 9.94
C GLN A 77 11.39 -6.16 11.22
N TYR A 78 10.60 -7.23 11.22
CA TYR A 78 10.51 -8.14 12.38
C TYR A 78 11.51 -9.28 12.33
N VAL A 79 12.07 -9.60 11.17
CA VAL A 79 13.16 -10.58 11.02
C VAL A 79 14.50 -9.98 11.43
N ARG A 80 14.72 -8.70 11.14
CA ARG A 80 15.99 -8.01 11.39
C ARG A 80 16.57 -8.17 12.80
N PRO A 81 15.80 -8.13 13.91
CA PRO A 81 16.33 -8.34 15.28
C PRO A 81 16.94 -9.73 15.52
N TYR A 82 16.59 -10.71 14.68
CA TYR A 82 17.08 -12.11 14.79
C TYR A 82 18.38 -12.36 14.02
N VAL A 83 18.83 -11.38 13.21
CA VAL A 83 20.12 -11.43 12.53
C VAL A 83 21.22 -11.27 13.57
N ARG A 84 22.06 -12.31 13.74
CA ARG A 84 23.17 -12.30 14.68
C ARG A 84 24.46 -11.93 13.95
N ARG A 85 25.26 -11.02 14.56
CA ARG A 85 26.59 -10.59 14.07
C ARG A 85 26.51 -9.85 12.72
N ASN A 86 27.51 -10.05 11.86
CA ASN A 86 27.58 -9.38 10.57
C ASN A 86 26.46 -9.84 9.62
N LYS A 87 25.92 -8.90 8.86
CA LYS A 87 24.91 -9.16 7.84
C LYS A 87 25.55 -9.96 6.70
N THR A 88 25.05 -11.18 6.50
CA THR A 88 25.36 -12.04 5.35
C THR A 88 24.08 -12.76 4.95
N ASP A 89 23.94 -13.13 3.68
CA ASP A 89 22.76 -13.85 3.17
C ASP A 89 22.47 -15.14 3.97
N ALA A 90 23.53 -15.84 4.43
CA ALA A 90 23.38 -17.01 5.29
C ALA A 90 22.83 -16.65 6.70
N ALA A 91 23.23 -15.49 7.24
CA ALA A 91 22.72 -15.02 8.53
C ALA A 91 21.26 -14.57 8.41
N ASP A 92 20.87 -14.02 7.25
CA ASP A 92 19.50 -13.61 6.97
C ASP A 92 18.57 -14.83 6.83
N ALA A 93 18.97 -15.89 6.11
CA ALA A 93 18.24 -17.16 6.04
C ALA A 93 18.10 -17.85 7.42
N ASP A 94 19.15 -17.84 8.25
CA ASP A 94 19.09 -18.34 9.62
C ASP A 94 18.16 -17.53 10.51
N ALA A 95 18.13 -16.19 10.33
CA ALA A 95 17.29 -15.29 11.10
C ALA A 95 15.79 -15.54 10.83
N LEU A 96 15.42 -15.88 9.60
CA LEU A 96 14.06 -16.28 9.25
C LEU A 96 13.58 -17.48 10.08
N LEU A 97 14.43 -18.51 10.21
CA LEU A 97 14.12 -19.70 11.00
C LEU A 97 14.00 -19.40 12.50
N ARG A 98 14.81 -18.49 13.03
CA ARG A 98 14.71 -18.04 14.43
C ARG A 98 13.43 -17.21 14.63
N ALA A 99 13.16 -16.26 13.75
CA ALA A 99 11.99 -15.39 13.81
C ALA A 99 10.67 -16.19 13.72
N ARG A 100 10.63 -17.25 12.89
CA ARG A 100 9.45 -18.13 12.75
C ARG A 100 9.04 -18.80 14.06
N ARG A 101 9.96 -18.99 15.00
CA ARG A 101 9.71 -19.63 16.30
C ARG A 101 9.15 -18.66 17.35
N ASP A 102 9.15 -17.38 17.08
CA ASP A 102 8.55 -16.38 17.96
C ASP A 102 7.03 -16.41 17.81
N PRO A 103 6.27 -16.76 18.87
CA PRO A 103 4.82 -16.86 18.81
C PRO A 103 4.13 -15.51 18.60
N ASP A 104 4.80 -14.40 18.89
CA ASP A 104 4.28 -13.05 18.73
C ASP A 104 4.38 -12.56 17.28
N LEU A 105 5.23 -13.19 16.46
CA LEU A 105 5.38 -12.82 15.05
C LEU A 105 4.31 -13.49 14.19
N LYS A 106 3.40 -12.67 13.68
CA LYS A 106 2.37 -13.12 12.75
C LYS A 106 2.92 -13.17 11.32
N PRO A 107 2.70 -14.27 10.61
CA PRO A 107 3.01 -14.34 9.18
C PRO A 107 2.27 -13.27 8.38
N VAL A 108 2.91 -12.81 7.31
CA VAL A 108 2.26 -11.98 6.29
C VAL A 108 1.40 -12.91 5.41
N PRO A 109 0.09 -12.67 5.29
CA PRO A 109 -0.77 -13.48 4.45
C PRO A 109 -0.32 -13.46 2.99
N ILE A 110 -0.38 -14.62 2.33
CA ILE A 110 0.00 -14.78 0.93
C ILE A 110 -1.16 -14.29 0.07
N LYS A 111 -0.89 -13.32 -0.80
CA LYS A 111 -1.87 -12.76 -1.73
C LYS A 111 -2.23 -13.75 -2.82
N SER A 112 -3.48 -13.75 -3.26
CA SER A 112 -3.88 -14.45 -4.48
C SER A 112 -3.24 -13.81 -5.73
N LEU A 113 -3.27 -14.53 -6.85
CA LEU A 113 -2.78 -14.00 -8.13
C LEU A 113 -3.59 -12.76 -8.56
N ASP A 114 -4.90 -12.76 -8.34
CA ASP A 114 -5.77 -11.62 -8.63
C ASP A 114 -5.43 -10.41 -7.77
N GLN A 115 -5.16 -10.60 -6.48
CA GLN A 115 -4.70 -9.53 -5.59
C GLN A 115 -3.33 -8.97 -6.03
N GLN A 116 -2.42 -9.82 -6.49
CA GLN A 116 -1.12 -9.39 -7.01
C GLN A 116 -1.28 -8.61 -8.32
N ALA A 117 -2.13 -9.07 -9.25
CA ALA A 117 -2.44 -8.38 -10.50
C ALA A 117 -3.06 -7.00 -10.22
N LEU A 118 -4.07 -6.95 -9.36
CA LEU A 118 -4.73 -5.71 -8.95
C LEU A 118 -3.76 -4.73 -8.28
N GLN A 119 -2.86 -5.22 -7.42
CA GLN A 119 -1.78 -4.39 -6.86
C GLN A 119 -0.83 -3.88 -7.94
N GLY A 120 -0.57 -4.66 -8.99
CA GLY A 120 0.19 -4.25 -10.18
C GLY A 120 -0.46 -3.06 -10.87
N LEU A 121 -1.78 -3.12 -11.12
CA LEU A 121 -2.54 -2.01 -11.71
C LEU A 121 -2.41 -0.73 -10.87
N HIS A 122 -2.53 -0.82 -9.55
CA HIS A 122 -2.35 0.33 -8.66
C HIS A 122 -0.94 0.90 -8.69
N ARG A 123 0.10 0.08 -8.81
CA ARG A 123 1.49 0.53 -8.94
C ARG A 123 1.72 1.25 -10.27
N ILE A 124 1.17 0.73 -11.38
CA ILE A 124 1.22 1.38 -12.69
C ILE A 124 0.51 2.72 -12.62
N ARG A 125 -0.71 2.75 -12.06
CA ARG A 125 -1.48 3.98 -11.88
C ARG A 125 -0.70 5.03 -11.08
N GLN A 126 -0.11 4.64 -9.96
CA GLN A 126 0.69 5.55 -9.13
C GLN A 126 1.90 6.09 -9.88
N GLN A 127 2.57 5.28 -10.67
CA GLN A 127 3.69 5.71 -11.51
C GLN A 127 3.22 6.74 -12.54
N TRP A 128 2.10 6.51 -13.25
CA TRP A 128 1.55 7.47 -14.21
C TRP A 128 1.16 8.80 -13.54
N VAL A 129 0.52 8.77 -12.37
CA VAL A 129 0.18 9.99 -11.61
C VAL A 129 1.44 10.77 -11.23
N THR A 130 2.50 10.07 -10.80
CA THR A 130 3.78 10.69 -10.44
C THR A 130 4.45 11.30 -11.66
N THR A 131 4.56 10.57 -12.77
CA THR A 131 5.18 11.06 -14.03
C THR A 131 4.43 12.26 -14.56
N ARG A 132 3.08 12.21 -14.62
CA ARG A 132 2.25 13.35 -15.01
C ARG A 132 2.56 14.60 -14.18
N THR A 133 2.60 14.45 -12.87
CA THR A 133 2.87 15.57 -11.95
C THR A 133 4.26 16.16 -12.18
N GLN A 134 5.27 15.32 -12.42
CA GLN A 134 6.62 15.76 -12.74
C GLN A 134 6.68 16.54 -14.05
N ARG A 135 6.01 16.07 -15.12
CA ARG A 135 5.94 16.77 -16.42
C ARG A 135 5.24 18.11 -16.31
N ILE A 136 4.12 18.13 -15.58
CA ILE A 136 3.38 19.38 -15.30
C ILE A 136 4.25 20.39 -14.55
N ASN A 137 4.95 19.97 -13.51
CA ASN A 137 5.79 20.87 -12.72
C ASN A 137 7.02 21.35 -13.50
N LEU A 138 7.60 20.50 -14.35
CA LEU A 138 8.68 20.89 -15.26
C LEU A 138 8.21 22.02 -16.22
N ALA A 139 7.09 21.79 -16.92
CA ALA A 139 6.54 22.80 -17.84
C ALA A 139 6.23 24.13 -17.12
N ARG A 140 5.67 24.04 -15.91
CA ARG A 140 5.38 25.23 -15.09
C ARG A 140 6.63 25.97 -14.68
N GLY A 141 7.66 25.26 -14.21
CA GLY A 141 8.91 25.88 -13.80
C GLY A 141 9.59 26.61 -14.95
N LEU A 142 9.69 25.95 -16.11
CA LEU A 142 10.30 26.55 -17.31
C LEU A 142 9.55 27.79 -17.79
N LEU A 143 8.22 27.77 -17.82
CA LEU A 143 7.42 28.91 -18.29
C LEU A 143 7.38 30.05 -17.27
N ALA A 144 7.50 29.75 -15.99
CA ALA A 144 7.57 30.78 -14.95
C ALA A 144 8.80 31.69 -15.11
N GLU A 145 9.93 31.18 -15.63
CA GLU A 145 11.12 31.98 -15.95
C GLU A 145 10.85 33.04 -17.03
N PHE A 146 9.79 32.87 -17.83
CA PHE A 146 9.33 33.83 -18.85
C PHE A 146 8.10 34.60 -18.38
N GLY A 147 7.81 34.63 -17.07
CA GLY A 147 6.66 35.35 -16.50
C GLY A 147 5.30 34.71 -16.78
N ILE A 148 5.24 33.50 -17.33
CA ILE A 148 4.01 32.80 -17.66
C ILE A 148 3.56 31.93 -16.49
N SER A 149 2.48 32.33 -15.82
CA SER A 149 1.86 31.57 -14.76
C SER A 149 0.78 30.63 -15.32
N LEU A 150 0.94 29.31 -15.09
CA LEU A 150 -0.01 28.29 -15.51
C LEU A 150 -0.96 27.91 -14.37
N PRO A 151 -2.27 27.71 -14.67
CA PRO A 151 -3.23 27.28 -13.68
C PRO A 151 -2.94 25.87 -13.15
N ALA A 152 -3.59 25.51 -12.03
CA ALA A 152 -3.47 24.18 -11.48
C ALA A 152 -4.15 23.13 -12.37
N GLY A 153 -3.51 21.93 -12.50
CA GLY A 153 -4.03 20.79 -13.27
C GLY A 153 -3.51 20.72 -14.71
N ALA A 154 -3.61 19.52 -15.30
CA ALA A 154 -3.08 19.23 -16.64
C ALA A 154 -3.88 19.92 -17.76
N ALA A 155 -5.21 19.91 -17.66
CA ALA A 155 -6.08 20.53 -18.69
C ALA A 155 -5.82 22.03 -18.87
N GLY A 156 -5.50 22.76 -17.79
CA GLY A 156 -5.16 24.16 -17.84
C GLY A 156 -3.84 24.44 -18.56
N ILE A 157 -2.87 23.53 -18.43
CA ILE A 157 -1.55 23.66 -19.04
C ILE A 157 -1.62 23.44 -20.54
N VAL A 158 -2.27 22.34 -20.96
CA VAL A 158 -2.41 21.99 -22.37
C VAL A 158 -3.12 23.10 -23.14
N ARG A 159 -4.22 23.62 -22.59
CA ARG A 159 -4.98 24.72 -23.23
C ARG A 159 -4.17 26.01 -23.32
N ARG A 160 -3.53 26.43 -22.23
CA ARG A 160 -2.86 27.73 -22.16
C ARG A 160 -1.55 27.79 -22.94
N LEU A 161 -0.85 26.67 -23.10
CA LEU A 161 0.33 26.60 -23.94
C LEU A 161 0.03 26.76 -25.43
N HIS A 162 -1.18 26.40 -25.87
CA HIS A 162 -1.64 26.72 -27.23
C HIS A 162 -2.00 28.19 -27.40
N GLU A 163 -2.40 28.87 -26.31
CA GLU A 163 -2.90 30.25 -26.35
C GLU A 163 -1.83 31.32 -26.03
N THR A 164 -0.77 31.00 -25.34
CA THR A 164 0.15 31.98 -24.75
C THR A 164 1.63 31.54 -24.95
N VAL A 165 2.10 31.72 -26.18
CA VAL A 165 3.50 31.40 -26.53
C VAL A 165 4.31 32.67 -26.77
N ASP A 166 3.67 33.86 -26.70
CA ASP A 166 4.34 35.12 -26.88
C ASP A 166 5.37 35.38 -25.77
N GLY A 167 6.60 35.67 -26.17
CA GLY A 167 7.72 35.91 -25.24
C GLY A 167 8.56 34.69 -24.87
N VAL A 168 8.17 33.49 -25.29
CA VAL A 168 9.00 32.26 -25.06
C VAL A 168 9.86 32.00 -26.31
N PRO A 169 11.17 31.74 -26.15
CA PRO A 169 12.04 31.43 -27.28
C PRO A 169 11.60 30.18 -28.05
N PRO A 170 11.60 30.21 -29.41
CA PRO A 170 11.13 29.08 -30.23
C PRO A 170 11.76 27.73 -29.92
N PRO A 171 13.08 27.62 -29.60
CA PRO A 171 13.67 26.33 -29.22
C PRO A 171 13.04 25.70 -27.97
N LEU A 172 12.64 26.53 -26.99
CA LEU A 172 12.00 26.03 -25.77
C LEU A 172 10.57 25.56 -26.04
N ILE A 173 9.83 26.27 -26.90
CA ILE A 173 8.48 25.86 -27.33
C ILE A 173 8.56 24.50 -28.03
N ALA A 174 9.49 24.33 -28.97
CA ALA A 174 9.69 23.06 -29.66
C ALA A 174 10.03 21.91 -28.71
N ALA A 175 10.83 22.17 -27.66
CA ALA A 175 11.17 21.18 -26.66
C ALA A 175 10.03 20.87 -25.67
N LEU A 176 9.09 21.80 -25.45
CA LEU A 176 7.92 21.58 -24.59
C LEU A 176 6.81 20.80 -25.28
N ALA A 177 6.69 20.85 -26.60
CA ALA A 177 5.64 20.16 -27.34
C ALA A 177 5.58 18.63 -27.05
N PRO A 178 6.68 17.86 -27.11
CA PRO A 178 6.66 16.45 -26.73
C PRO A 178 6.22 16.20 -25.29
N ILE A 179 6.56 17.08 -24.35
CA ILE A 179 6.16 16.96 -22.94
C ILE A 179 4.63 17.08 -22.79
N LEU A 180 4.01 17.96 -23.59
CA LEU A 180 2.55 18.09 -23.60
C LEU A 180 1.86 16.86 -24.18
N ASP A 181 2.40 16.31 -25.24
CA ASP A 181 1.86 15.08 -25.83
C ASP A 181 2.01 13.89 -24.87
N GLU A 182 3.13 13.81 -24.17
CA GLU A 182 3.34 12.82 -23.10
C GLU A 182 2.31 13.00 -21.96
N ILE A 183 2.00 14.23 -21.53
CA ILE A 183 0.96 14.51 -20.52
C ILE A 183 -0.40 14.01 -20.99
N LYS A 184 -0.79 14.31 -22.25
CA LYS A 184 -2.07 13.83 -22.82
C LYS A 184 -2.13 12.31 -22.86
N ALA A 185 -1.09 11.66 -23.35
CA ALA A 185 -1.00 10.19 -23.40
C ALA A 185 -1.13 9.56 -22.00
N ILE A 186 -0.45 10.13 -20.99
CA ILE A 186 -0.55 9.67 -19.61
C ILE A 186 -1.99 9.83 -19.08
N GLU A 187 -2.67 10.91 -19.38
CA GLU A 187 -4.06 11.11 -18.97
C GLU A 187 -4.99 10.05 -19.57
N ASP A 188 -4.78 9.68 -20.82
CA ASP A 188 -5.57 8.63 -21.47
C ASP A 188 -5.27 7.25 -20.89
N HIS A 189 -4.02 6.93 -20.57
CA HIS A 189 -3.66 5.72 -19.82
C HIS A 189 -4.31 5.67 -18.44
N LEU A 190 -4.32 6.79 -17.70
CA LEU A 190 -4.99 6.87 -16.40
C LEU A 190 -6.50 6.64 -16.52
N LYS A 191 -7.16 7.24 -17.52
CA LYS A 191 -8.59 7.00 -17.78
C LYS A 191 -8.89 5.54 -18.09
N GLN A 192 -8.04 4.88 -18.87
CA GLN A 192 -8.17 3.45 -19.17
C GLN A 192 -8.04 2.60 -17.90
N LEU A 193 -7.00 2.82 -17.08
CA LEU A 193 -6.82 2.12 -15.82
C LEU A 193 -7.99 2.34 -14.84
N ASP A 194 -8.48 3.58 -14.74
CA ASP A 194 -9.58 3.91 -13.85
C ASP A 194 -10.90 3.23 -14.30
N ARG A 195 -11.13 3.10 -15.62
CA ARG A 195 -12.24 2.28 -16.16
C ARG A 195 -12.08 0.81 -15.82
N GLN A 196 -10.89 0.25 -16.04
CA GLN A 196 -10.61 -1.16 -15.73
C GLN A 196 -10.81 -1.46 -14.22
N LEU A 197 -10.32 -0.60 -13.33
CA LEU A 197 -10.55 -0.73 -11.89
C LEU A 197 -12.03 -0.60 -11.53
N THR A 198 -12.79 0.23 -12.26
CA THR A 198 -14.23 0.37 -12.06
C THR A 198 -14.98 -0.91 -12.45
N GLU A 199 -14.63 -1.52 -13.57
CA GLU A 199 -15.25 -2.79 -13.98
C GLU A 199 -14.92 -3.92 -12.99
N ILE A 200 -13.69 -4.02 -12.53
CA ILE A 200 -13.31 -4.99 -11.47
C ILE A 200 -14.14 -4.75 -10.20
N ALA A 201 -14.28 -3.51 -9.76
CA ALA A 201 -15.03 -3.19 -8.55
C ALA A 201 -16.54 -3.50 -8.66
N LYS A 202 -17.13 -3.48 -9.85
CA LYS A 202 -18.54 -3.82 -10.08
C LYS A 202 -18.84 -5.31 -9.86
N THR A 203 -17.87 -6.17 -10.06
CA THR A 203 -18.05 -7.62 -9.96
C THR A 203 -17.63 -8.20 -8.61
N ASP A 204 -16.94 -7.43 -7.79
CA ASP A 204 -16.44 -7.88 -6.48
C ASP A 204 -17.32 -7.34 -5.34
N PRO A 205 -18.03 -8.22 -4.61
CA PRO A 205 -18.94 -7.81 -3.54
C PRO A 205 -18.25 -7.15 -2.36
N ASP A 206 -16.97 -7.48 -2.09
CA ASP A 206 -16.20 -6.84 -1.01
C ASP A 206 -15.84 -5.41 -1.38
N MET A 207 -15.47 -5.16 -2.64
CA MET A 207 -15.21 -3.81 -3.13
C MET A 207 -16.48 -2.96 -3.12
N GLN A 208 -17.62 -3.51 -3.56
CA GLN A 208 -18.91 -2.82 -3.51
C GLN A 208 -19.29 -2.44 -2.08
N ARG A 209 -19.13 -3.36 -1.15
CA ARG A 209 -19.37 -3.12 0.27
C ARG A 209 -18.48 -2.02 0.83
N LEU A 210 -17.20 -2.00 0.47
CA LEU A 210 -16.29 -0.93 0.89
C LEU A 210 -16.71 0.43 0.33
N MET A 211 -17.24 0.50 -0.88
CA MET A 211 -17.72 1.74 -1.51
C MET A 211 -18.96 2.34 -0.84
N THR A 212 -19.66 1.60 0.03
CA THR A 212 -20.75 2.18 0.86
C THR A 212 -20.22 3.13 1.95
N ILE A 213 -18.92 3.08 2.26
CA ILE A 213 -18.29 3.91 3.29
C ILE A 213 -18.02 5.32 2.74
N PRO A 214 -18.48 6.39 3.40
CA PRO A 214 -18.21 7.77 2.95
C PRO A 214 -16.72 8.04 2.75
N GLY A 215 -16.36 8.51 1.57
CA GLY A 215 -14.98 8.78 1.18
C GLY A 215 -14.20 7.58 0.65
N VAL A 216 -14.79 6.39 0.57
CA VAL A 216 -14.22 5.22 -0.07
C VAL A 216 -14.80 5.07 -1.47
N GLY A 217 -14.06 5.48 -2.49
CA GLY A 217 -14.41 5.26 -3.90
C GLY A 217 -13.70 4.04 -4.46
N VAL A 218 -13.91 3.78 -5.76
CA VAL A 218 -13.34 2.64 -6.51
C VAL A 218 -11.84 2.45 -6.25
N ILE A 219 -11.05 3.52 -6.35
CA ILE A 219 -9.58 3.44 -6.18
C ILE A 219 -9.19 2.98 -4.78
N ILE A 220 -9.91 3.41 -3.75
CA ILE A 220 -9.62 3.02 -2.37
C ILE A 220 -10.09 1.58 -2.11
N ALA A 221 -11.28 1.22 -2.58
CA ALA A 221 -11.84 -0.12 -2.41
C ALA A 221 -10.96 -1.18 -3.08
N THR A 222 -10.61 -0.97 -4.35
CA THR A 222 -9.73 -1.87 -5.11
C THR A 222 -8.32 -1.94 -4.53
N ALA A 223 -7.73 -0.81 -4.09
CA ALA A 223 -6.43 -0.79 -3.43
C ALA A 223 -6.43 -1.55 -2.10
N MET A 224 -7.53 -1.47 -1.32
CA MET A 224 -7.68 -2.20 -0.06
C MET A 224 -7.70 -3.70 -0.30
N VAL A 225 -8.54 -4.20 -1.20
CA VAL A 225 -8.63 -5.62 -1.52
C VAL A 225 -7.30 -6.14 -2.10
N ALA A 226 -6.63 -5.35 -2.95
CA ALA A 226 -5.33 -5.71 -3.52
C ALA A 226 -4.20 -5.83 -2.47
N SER A 227 -4.23 -4.98 -1.46
CA SER A 227 -3.10 -4.87 -0.51
C SER A 227 -3.32 -5.69 0.76
N VAL A 228 -4.57 -5.85 1.19
CA VAL A 228 -4.94 -6.59 2.40
C VAL A 228 -5.30 -8.01 2.02
N ALA A 229 -4.31 -8.91 2.06
CA ALA A 229 -4.50 -10.30 1.66
C ALA A 229 -5.51 -11.05 2.56
N ASP A 230 -5.54 -10.72 3.85
CA ASP A 230 -6.52 -11.24 4.80
C ASP A 230 -6.84 -10.20 5.89
N ILE A 231 -8.05 -9.69 5.89
CA ILE A 231 -8.53 -8.73 6.88
C ILE A 231 -8.75 -9.36 8.28
N HIS A 232 -9.00 -10.66 8.35
CA HIS A 232 -9.22 -11.40 9.60
C HIS A 232 -7.93 -11.57 10.42
N SER A 233 -6.77 -11.42 9.79
CA SER A 233 -5.47 -11.40 10.48
C SER A 233 -5.37 -10.29 11.54
N PHE A 234 -6.21 -9.25 11.45
CA PHE A 234 -6.29 -8.17 12.42
C PHE A 234 -7.38 -8.45 13.46
N ALA A 235 -7.05 -8.86 14.67
CA ALA A 235 -8.01 -9.16 15.72
C ALA A 235 -8.90 -7.95 16.08
N ARG A 236 -8.36 -6.73 16.03
CA ARG A 236 -9.08 -5.49 16.36
C ARG A 236 -8.92 -4.43 15.27
N ALA A 237 -9.97 -3.61 15.07
CA ALA A 237 -9.95 -2.52 14.10
C ALA A 237 -8.82 -1.50 14.34
N ARG A 238 -8.40 -1.29 15.59
CA ARG A 238 -7.25 -0.43 15.94
C ARG A 238 -5.92 -0.98 15.40
N GLN A 239 -5.76 -2.31 15.35
CA GLN A 239 -4.55 -2.93 14.81
C GLN A 239 -4.44 -2.68 13.30
N PHE A 240 -5.56 -2.74 12.57
CA PHE A 240 -5.58 -2.39 11.14
C PHE A 240 -5.21 -0.92 10.90
N ALA A 241 -5.77 0.02 11.68
CA ALA A 241 -5.39 1.42 11.58
C ALA A 241 -3.91 1.67 11.95
N ALA A 242 -3.36 0.91 12.91
CA ALA A 242 -1.95 0.95 13.29
C ALA A 242 -1.05 0.37 12.17
N TRP A 243 -1.49 -0.72 11.55
CA TRP A 243 -0.80 -1.32 10.40
C TRP A 243 -0.71 -0.35 9.21
N LEU A 244 -1.74 0.47 8.98
CA LEU A 244 -1.72 1.55 7.98
C LEU A 244 -0.88 2.77 8.41
N GLY A 245 -0.37 2.78 9.64
CA GLY A 245 0.42 3.88 10.18
C GLY A 245 -0.37 5.16 10.46
N LEU A 246 -1.69 5.03 10.70
CA LEU A 246 -2.61 6.13 11.01
C LEU A 246 -2.77 6.38 12.52
N THR A 247 -2.06 5.63 13.37
CA THR A 247 -2.02 5.84 14.81
C THR A 247 -0.82 6.69 15.23
N PRO A 248 -0.93 7.50 16.28
CA PRO A 248 0.20 8.26 16.80
C PRO A 248 1.36 7.36 17.23
N ARG A 249 2.57 7.88 17.11
CA ARG A 249 3.73 7.33 17.82
C ARG A 249 3.56 7.65 19.32
N GLU A 250 3.95 6.72 20.15
CA GLU A 250 3.92 6.90 21.60
C GLU A 250 5.35 6.78 22.16
N HIS A 251 5.73 7.75 22.98
CA HIS A 251 7.00 7.83 23.71
C HIS A 251 6.69 8.14 25.16
N SER A 252 5.89 7.26 25.79
CA SER A 252 5.44 7.43 27.17
C SER A 252 6.43 6.78 28.13
N SER A 253 6.66 7.40 29.29
CA SER A 253 7.45 6.86 30.39
C SER A 253 6.78 7.16 31.72
N GLY A 254 6.72 6.19 32.62
CA GLY A 254 6.04 6.33 33.91
C GLY A 254 4.57 6.71 33.74
N GLN A 255 4.15 7.76 34.41
CA GLN A 255 2.76 8.29 34.33
C GLN A 255 2.57 9.33 33.20
N MET A 256 3.65 9.74 32.51
CA MET A 256 3.58 10.77 31.46
C MET A 256 3.35 10.12 30.10
N ARG A 257 2.22 10.48 29.49
CA ARG A 257 1.86 10.01 28.15
C ARG A 257 2.21 11.03 27.08
N HIS A 258 3.16 10.70 26.20
CA HIS A 258 3.56 11.51 25.06
C HIS A 258 3.14 10.88 23.73
N LEU A 259 2.16 11.51 23.07
CA LEU A 259 1.72 11.13 21.72
C LEU A 259 2.28 12.12 20.70
N GLY A 260 3.05 11.58 19.75
CA GLY A 260 3.59 12.34 18.62
C GLY A 260 2.69 12.31 17.39
N ASN A 261 3.28 12.60 16.23
CA ASN A 261 2.62 12.46 14.94
C ASN A 261 2.29 11.01 14.64
N ILE A 262 1.43 10.76 13.63
CA ILE A 262 1.14 9.40 13.15
C ILE A 262 2.42 8.65 12.82
N SER A 263 2.43 7.33 13.05
CA SER A 263 3.63 6.49 12.92
C SER A 263 4.17 6.43 11.50
N LYS A 264 3.30 6.59 10.49
CA LYS A 264 3.60 6.43 9.06
C LYS A 264 4.22 5.07 8.71
N ARG A 265 4.13 4.08 9.60
CA ARG A 265 4.54 2.69 9.34
C ARG A 265 3.55 2.02 8.38
N GLY A 266 3.96 0.92 7.75
CA GLY A 266 3.11 0.17 6.84
C GLY A 266 2.90 0.82 5.48
N ASP A 267 1.80 0.45 4.80
CA ASP A 267 1.55 0.83 3.41
C ASP A 267 1.32 2.33 3.23
N GLY A 268 2.28 3.00 2.61
CA GLY A 268 2.23 4.44 2.33
C GLY A 268 1.16 4.81 1.31
N TYR A 269 0.94 3.94 0.30
CA TYR A 269 -0.05 4.18 -0.75
C TYR A 269 -1.47 4.15 -0.19
N LEU A 270 -1.83 3.10 0.55
CA LEU A 270 -3.15 3.01 1.20
C LEU A 270 -3.41 4.17 2.17
N ARG A 271 -2.40 4.58 2.93
CA ARG A 271 -2.52 5.73 3.85
C ARG A 271 -2.80 7.03 3.09
N ILE A 272 -2.11 7.28 1.98
CA ILE A 272 -2.34 8.44 1.11
C ILE A 272 -3.76 8.39 0.54
N MET A 273 -4.19 7.26 -0.01
CA MET A 273 -5.52 7.10 -0.57
C MET A 273 -6.62 7.33 0.46
N LEU A 274 -6.51 6.77 1.65
CA LEU A 274 -7.45 7.00 2.76
C LEU A 274 -7.48 8.45 3.21
N THR A 275 -6.33 9.13 3.22
CA THR A 275 -6.27 10.55 3.56
C THR A 275 -6.99 11.41 2.52
N HIS A 276 -6.85 11.08 1.22
CA HIS A 276 -7.61 11.75 0.16
C HIS A 276 -9.11 11.47 0.25
N GLY A 277 -9.51 10.23 0.52
CA GLY A 277 -10.89 9.86 0.77
C GLY A 277 -11.49 10.61 1.97
N ALA A 278 -10.73 10.72 3.06
CA ALA A 278 -11.15 11.46 4.24
C ALA A 278 -11.33 12.97 3.96
N ARG A 279 -10.42 13.57 3.18
CA ARG A 279 -10.57 14.98 2.75
C ARG A 279 -11.82 15.17 1.88
N SER A 280 -12.08 14.25 0.97
CA SER A 280 -13.29 14.28 0.12
C SER A 280 -14.56 14.14 0.96
N ALA A 281 -14.59 13.23 1.94
CA ALA A 281 -15.71 13.06 2.85
C ALA A 281 -15.94 14.30 3.75
N LEU A 282 -14.85 14.92 4.22
CA LEU A 282 -14.91 16.16 5.01
C LEU A 282 -15.45 17.33 4.16
N LEU A 283 -14.99 17.48 2.91
CA LEU A 283 -15.51 18.49 1.98
C LEU A 283 -17.01 18.28 1.70
N LEU A 284 -17.45 17.03 1.54
CA LEU A 284 -18.87 16.72 1.38
C LEU A 284 -19.69 17.12 2.62
N ALA A 285 -19.16 16.82 3.82
CA ALA A 285 -19.79 17.20 5.08
C ALA A 285 -19.98 18.74 5.20
N HIS A 286 -18.97 19.52 4.80
CA HIS A 286 -19.09 21.00 4.72
C HIS A 286 -20.16 21.45 3.73
N ARG A 287 -20.19 20.86 2.54
CA ARG A 287 -21.19 21.21 1.54
C ARG A 287 -22.62 20.94 1.99
N GLN A 288 -22.84 19.82 2.70
CA GLN A 288 -24.15 19.47 3.24
C GLN A 288 -24.53 20.39 4.41
N ALA A 289 -23.60 20.68 5.31
CA ALA A 289 -23.85 21.63 6.42
C ALA A 289 -24.22 23.03 5.90
N ASN A 290 -23.53 23.53 4.85
CA ASN A 290 -23.78 24.85 4.26
C ASN A 290 -25.11 24.94 3.51
N LYS A 291 -25.67 23.81 3.04
CA LYS A 291 -27.00 23.77 2.39
C LYS A 291 -28.16 23.76 3.39
N GLY A 292 -27.87 23.77 4.68
CA GLY A 292 -28.90 23.67 5.72
C GLY A 292 -29.56 22.28 5.78
N GLU A 293 -28.91 21.25 5.23
CA GLU A 293 -29.39 19.88 5.36
C GLU A 293 -29.30 19.46 6.84
N HIS A 294 -30.45 19.31 7.47
CA HIS A 294 -30.57 18.95 8.89
C HIS A 294 -30.19 17.50 9.21
N THR A 295 -29.74 16.74 8.21
CA THR A 295 -29.45 15.30 8.31
C THR A 295 -27.98 14.97 8.07
N LEU A 296 -27.09 15.62 8.80
CA LEU A 296 -25.70 15.17 8.84
C LEU A 296 -25.60 13.83 9.60
N THR A 297 -24.90 12.87 9.01
CA THR A 297 -24.61 11.61 9.70
C THR A 297 -23.75 11.87 10.96
N SER A 298 -23.81 10.97 11.93
CA SER A 298 -22.99 11.05 13.15
C SER A 298 -21.47 11.12 12.85
N LEU A 299 -21.04 10.51 11.75
CA LEU A 299 -19.64 10.61 11.29
C LEU A 299 -19.30 12.02 10.81
N GLN A 300 -20.20 12.64 10.05
CA GLN A 300 -20.01 13.99 9.53
C GLN A 300 -20.04 15.04 10.64
N GLN A 301 -20.99 14.94 11.56
CA GLN A 301 -21.07 15.82 12.74
C GLN A 301 -19.77 15.73 13.55
N TRP A 302 -19.34 14.51 13.86
CA TRP A 302 -18.12 14.28 14.62
C TRP A 302 -16.88 14.89 13.97
N VAL A 303 -16.71 14.77 12.65
CA VAL A 303 -15.51 15.29 11.99
C VAL A 303 -15.53 16.81 11.86
N LEU A 304 -16.69 17.43 11.65
CA LEU A 304 -16.86 18.89 11.63
C LEU A 304 -16.59 19.50 13.02
N GLU A 305 -17.06 18.88 14.10
CA GLU A 305 -16.74 19.29 15.47
C GLU A 305 -15.26 19.15 15.79
N LEU A 306 -14.63 18.06 15.31
CA LEU A 306 -13.20 17.85 15.48
C LEU A 306 -12.39 18.93 14.75
N GLU A 307 -12.80 19.31 13.55
CA GLU A 307 -12.12 20.33 12.76
C GLU A 307 -12.22 21.73 13.40
N ARG A 308 -13.34 22.08 14.02
CA ARG A 308 -13.50 23.37 14.72
C ARG A 308 -12.46 23.59 15.83
N ARG A 309 -12.00 22.52 16.48
CA ARG A 309 -11.01 22.56 17.58
C ARG A 309 -9.61 22.09 17.19
N THR A 310 -9.40 21.69 15.92
CA THR A 310 -8.11 21.21 15.44
C THR A 310 -7.85 21.74 14.02
N HIS A 311 -6.62 21.61 13.54
CA HIS A 311 -6.30 21.96 12.16
C HIS A 311 -6.94 20.97 11.18
N HIS A 312 -7.43 21.45 10.02
CA HIS A 312 -8.05 20.68 8.93
C HIS A 312 -7.34 19.35 8.64
N ASN A 313 -6.02 19.38 8.46
CA ASN A 313 -5.25 18.15 8.17
C ASN A 313 -5.25 17.16 9.35
N LYS A 314 -5.35 17.62 10.61
CA LYS A 314 -5.47 16.73 11.75
C LYS A 314 -6.84 16.06 11.78
N ALA A 315 -7.92 16.80 11.49
CA ALA A 315 -9.27 16.25 11.36
C ALA A 315 -9.35 15.21 10.23
N ALA A 316 -8.78 15.52 9.05
CA ALA A 316 -8.72 14.58 7.91
C ALA A 316 -7.98 13.28 8.26
N ILE A 317 -6.84 13.35 8.95
CA ILE A 317 -6.09 12.16 9.37
C ILE A 317 -6.86 11.35 10.43
N ALA A 318 -7.54 12.03 11.37
CA ALA A 318 -8.38 11.34 12.36
C ALA A 318 -9.58 10.65 11.68
N LEU A 319 -10.18 11.27 10.66
CA LEU A 319 -11.23 10.66 9.85
C LEU A 319 -10.67 9.47 9.06
N ALA A 320 -9.48 9.56 8.44
CA ALA A 320 -8.83 8.44 7.77
C ALA A 320 -8.59 7.25 8.71
N ASN A 321 -8.16 7.50 9.96
CA ASN A 321 -8.06 6.47 10.99
C ASN A 321 -9.42 5.83 11.30
N LYS A 322 -10.48 6.64 11.45
CA LYS A 322 -11.84 6.13 11.70
C LYS A 322 -12.35 5.32 10.49
N MET A 323 -12.12 5.79 9.27
CA MET A 323 -12.45 5.06 8.04
C MET A 323 -11.73 3.71 7.97
N ALA A 324 -10.44 3.64 8.27
CA ALA A 324 -9.71 2.37 8.33
C ALA A 324 -10.35 1.38 9.31
N ARG A 325 -10.77 1.87 10.48
CA ARG A 325 -11.47 1.03 11.48
C ARG A 325 -12.83 0.57 11.00
N ILE A 326 -13.57 1.43 10.29
CA ILE A 326 -14.87 1.08 9.66
C ILE A 326 -14.64 0.02 8.58
N ILE A 327 -13.67 0.21 7.67
CA ILE A 327 -13.31 -0.75 6.63
C ILE A 327 -13.09 -2.14 7.22
N ARG A 328 -12.27 -2.25 8.28
CA ARG A 328 -12.03 -3.55 8.93
C ARG A 328 -13.32 -4.17 9.46
N VAL A 329 -14.22 -3.40 10.10
CA VAL A 329 -15.47 -3.92 10.65
C VAL A 329 -16.44 -4.33 9.54
N THR A 330 -16.60 -3.48 8.53
CA THR A 330 -17.45 -3.73 7.35
C THR A 330 -17.01 -4.99 6.61
N SER A 331 -15.69 -5.15 6.35
CA SER A 331 -15.17 -6.35 5.67
C SER A 331 -15.34 -7.62 6.51
N THR A 332 -15.09 -7.57 7.83
CA THR A 332 -15.16 -8.79 8.65
C THR A 332 -16.58 -9.24 8.98
N ARG A 333 -17.54 -8.32 8.98
CA ARG A 333 -18.95 -8.65 9.19
C ARG A 333 -19.69 -8.96 7.90
N ALA A 334 -19.06 -8.75 6.76
CA ALA A 334 -19.66 -8.85 5.42
C ALA A 334 -20.98 -8.05 5.30
N GLN A 335 -21.04 -6.86 5.91
CA GLN A 335 -22.23 -5.99 5.95
C GLN A 335 -21.88 -4.61 5.41
N ASP A 336 -22.83 -4.00 4.71
CA ASP A 336 -22.70 -2.64 4.22
C ASP A 336 -22.58 -1.63 5.36
N TYR A 337 -21.90 -0.52 5.08
CA TYR A 337 -21.83 0.56 6.04
C TYR A 337 -23.20 1.19 6.23
N SER A 338 -23.67 1.24 7.47
CA SER A 338 -24.87 1.95 7.87
C SER A 338 -24.48 3.15 8.74
N ALA A 339 -24.84 4.35 8.28
CA ALA A 339 -24.73 5.56 9.09
C ALA A 339 -25.89 5.56 10.11
N ARG A 340 -25.59 5.19 11.35
CA ARG A 340 -26.51 5.40 12.49
C ARG A 340 -26.30 6.77 13.10
#